data_059e5fb09277dc4e90e68e8141bce038
#
_entry.id   059e5fb09277dc4e90e68e8141bce038
#
_cell.length_a   1.000
_cell.length_b   1.000
_cell.length_c   1.000
_cell.angle_alpha   90.00
_cell.angle_beta   90.00
_cell.angle_gamma   90.00
#
_symmetry.space_group_name_H-M   'P 1'
#
loop_
_entity.id
_entity.type
_entity.pdbx_description
1 polymer ?
#
loop_
_entity_poly.entity_id
_entity_poly.type
_entity_poly.pdbx_seq_one_letter_code
_entity_poly.pdbx_strand_id
1 'polypeptide(L)'
;SARAVFDAIVTSAWQTGEPGIIFLDRLNRDNVVPSQGEIESTNPCGEQPLLPYESCNLGSINLVNHLMKTPAGWVLDRAKLEKTIRTAVHFLDNVIEVNQYPLPEIDRMTRSTRKIGLGVMGFADMLLHMGVPYNSEEGVALAEEIMDTVNSIGHQASEELAEIRGPFPLFDQSIYRDGRPIRNATVTTIAPTGTLSIIAGVSSGVEPVFAYAYIRNVMDGTHLIETNQILKDRLVEA
;
A
#
# COMPACT_ATOMS: atom_id res chain seq x y z
N SER A 1 33.29 1.12 -13.62
CA SER A 1 32.42 0.45 -14.58
C SER A 1 31.04 0.22 -13.93
N ALA A 2 29.97 0.09 -14.73
CA ALA A 2 28.62 -0.19 -14.23
C ALA A 2 28.59 -1.46 -13.36
N ARG A 3 29.35 -2.49 -13.73
CA ARG A 3 29.48 -3.72 -12.94
C ARG A 3 30.08 -3.47 -11.55
N ALA A 4 31.14 -2.66 -11.46
CA ALA A 4 31.74 -2.34 -10.16
C ALA A 4 30.77 -1.57 -9.24
N VAL A 5 29.93 -0.70 -9.80
CA VAL A 5 28.88 0.00 -9.04
C VAL A 5 27.83 -0.99 -8.57
N PHE A 6 27.37 -1.87 -9.44
CA PHE A 6 26.39 -2.90 -9.10
C PHE A 6 26.92 -3.85 -8.00
N ASP A 7 28.17 -4.32 -8.13
CA ASP A 7 28.81 -5.19 -7.13
C ASP A 7 28.95 -4.47 -5.77
N ALA A 8 29.23 -3.16 -5.77
CA ALA A 8 29.28 -2.35 -4.54
C ALA A 8 27.88 -2.23 -3.90
N ILE A 9 26.84 -1.99 -4.69
CA ILE A 9 25.43 -1.94 -4.22
C ILE A 9 25.06 -3.28 -3.58
N VAL A 10 25.30 -4.40 -4.27
CA VAL A 10 24.98 -5.75 -3.77
C VAL A 10 25.71 -6.03 -2.46
N THR A 11 27.02 -5.70 -2.39
CA THR A 11 27.82 -5.92 -1.19
C THR A 11 27.32 -5.09 -0.02
N SER A 12 27.03 -3.82 -0.24
CA SER A 12 26.51 -2.92 0.81
C SER A 12 25.12 -3.35 1.30
N ALA A 13 24.22 -3.68 0.38
CA ALA A 13 22.88 -4.15 0.71
C ALA A 13 22.92 -5.47 1.51
N TRP A 14 23.81 -6.38 1.18
CA TRP A 14 24.02 -7.60 1.95
C TRP A 14 24.54 -7.34 3.36
N GLN A 15 25.46 -6.37 3.53
CA GLN A 15 26.07 -6.05 4.82
C GLN A 15 25.15 -5.26 5.75
N THR A 16 24.36 -4.34 5.22
CA THR A 16 23.67 -3.31 6.00
C THR A 16 22.17 -3.19 5.73
N GLY A 17 21.65 -3.80 4.64
CA GLY A 17 20.32 -3.56 4.12
C GLY A 17 20.20 -2.31 3.23
N GLU A 18 21.27 -1.53 3.07
CA GLU A 18 21.31 -0.29 2.29
C GLU A 18 22.37 -0.37 1.17
N PRO A 19 22.21 0.35 0.06
CA PRO A 19 21.11 1.27 -0.29
C PRO A 19 19.92 0.57 -0.93
N GLY A 20 18.72 1.20 -0.86
CA GLY A 20 17.64 0.94 -1.78
C GLY A 20 17.96 1.52 -3.17
N ILE A 21 17.25 1.08 -4.20
CA ILE A 21 17.42 1.54 -5.59
C ILE A 21 16.07 1.96 -6.15
N ILE A 22 16.05 3.13 -6.80
CA ILE A 22 14.91 3.60 -7.60
C ILE A 22 15.37 3.87 -9.03
N PHE A 23 14.49 3.68 -9.99
CA PHE A 23 14.74 3.90 -11.41
C PHE A 23 13.95 5.14 -11.86
N LEU A 24 14.59 6.32 -11.79
CA LEU A 24 13.93 7.61 -12.01
C LEU A 24 13.28 7.72 -13.40
N ASP A 25 13.90 7.16 -14.43
CA ASP A 25 13.35 7.11 -15.78
C ASP A 25 12.02 6.32 -15.83
N ARG A 26 11.93 5.23 -15.06
CA ARG A 26 10.70 4.43 -14.94
C ARG A 26 9.63 5.17 -14.14
N LEU A 27 10.00 5.80 -13.03
CA LEU A 27 9.07 6.59 -12.23
C LEU A 27 8.48 7.76 -13.04
N ASN A 28 9.33 8.46 -13.80
CA ASN A 28 8.89 9.59 -14.59
C ASN A 28 8.08 9.23 -15.84
N ARG A 29 8.28 8.02 -16.38
CA ARG A 29 7.40 7.50 -17.44
C ARG A 29 5.94 7.46 -17.00
N ASP A 30 5.69 7.13 -15.74
CA ASP A 30 4.37 6.96 -15.17
C ASP A 30 3.96 8.16 -14.27
N ASN A 31 4.68 9.29 -14.37
CA ASN A 31 4.36 10.54 -13.67
C ASN A 31 3.00 11.06 -14.14
N VAL A 32 2.07 11.20 -13.20
CA VAL A 32 0.68 11.61 -13.51
C VAL A 32 0.59 13.06 -13.98
N VAL A 33 1.48 13.95 -13.49
CA VAL A 33 1.44 15.38 -13.81
C VAL A 33 2.83 15.85 -14.29
N PRO A 34 3.28 15.39 -15.48
CA PRO A 34 4.63 15.67 -15.98
C PRO A 34 4.88 17.17 -16.23
N SER A 35 3.83 17.97 -16.40
CA SER A 35 3.93 19.43 -16.53
C SER A 35 4.44 20.15 -15.28
N GLN A 36 4.41 19.49 -14.11
CA GLN A 36 4.87 20.04 -12.83
C GLN A 36 6.34 19.73 -12.54
N GLY A 37 7.01 19.01 -13.40
CA GLY A 37 8.42 18.63 -13.26
C GLY A 37 8.62 17.12 -13.17
N GLU A 38 9.84 16.75 -12.80
CA GLU A 38 10.24 15.34 -12.66
C GLU A 38 10.12 14.86 -11.22
N ILE A 39 9.78 13.59 -11.07
CA ILE A 39 9.90 12.89 -9.80
C ILE A 39 11.39 12.67 -9.53
N GLU A 40 11.88 13.19 -8.42
CA GLU A 40 13.29 13.15 -8.03
C GLU A 40 13.56 12.20 -6.86
N SER A 41 12.51 11.84 -6.09
CA SER A 41 12.63 11.04 -4.88
C SER A 41 11.35 10.26 -4.58
N THR A 42 11.44 9.45 -3.53
CA THR A 42 10.32 8.74 -2.93
C THR A 42 10.26 9.02 -1.42
N ASN A 43 9.20 8.55 -0.76
CA ASN A 43 9.19 8.41 0.69
C ASN A 43 10.25 7.38 1.15
N PRO A 44 10.54 7.24 2.47
CA PRO A 44 11.62 6.37 2.95
C PRO A 44 11.55 4.91 2.50
N CYS A 45 10.35 4.34 2.39
CA CYS A 45 10.16 2.95 1.99
C CYS A 45 10.02 2.73 0.47
N GLY A 46 9.96 3.82 -0.32
CA GLY A 46 9.98 3.77 -1.78
C GLY A 46 8.63 3.56 -2.46
N GLU A 47 7.53 3.40 -1.70
CA GLU A 47 6.20 3.12 -2.25
C GLU A 47 5.48 4.34 -2.80
N GLN A 48 5.99 5.56 -2.54
CA GLN A 48 5.38 6.82 -3.02
C GLN A 48 6.40 7.66 -3.78
N PRO A 49 6.44 7.55 -5.12
CA PRO A 49 7.14 8.50 -5.97
C PRO A 49 6.44 9.86 -5.94
N LEU A 50 7.16 10.90 -5.55
CA LEU A 50 6.60 12.23 -5.31
C LEU A 50 7.37 13.29 -6.07
N LEU A 51 6.63 14.30 -6.53
CA LEU A 51 7.16 15.57 -7.01
C LEU A 51 7.68 16.41 -5.83
N PRO A 52 8.56 17.41 -6.05
CA PRO A 52 8.97 18.32 -5.01
C PRO A 52 7.78 18.93 -4.24
N TYR A 53 7.87 18.93 -2.90
CA TYR A 53 6.82 19.40 -1.98
C TYR A 53 5.50 18.62 -2.01
N GLU A 54 5.43 17.53 -2.73
CA GLU A 54 4.24 16.68 -2.75
C GLU A 54 4.21 15.78 -1.51
N SER A 55 3.04 15.44 -1.04
CA SER A 55 2.83 14.45 0.02
C SER A 55 1.68 13.52 -0.34
N CYS A 56 1.66 12.35 0.31
CA CYS A 56 0.61 11.36 0.14
C CYS A 56 0.27 10.76 1.52
N ASN A 57 -1.01 10.66 1.83
CA ASN A 57 -1.48 9.94 3.00
C ASN A 57 -1.88 8.51 2.60
N LEU A 58 -1.60 7.57 3.50
CA LEU A 58 -1.72 6.14 3.21
C LEU A 58 -2.78 5.47 4.09
N GLY A 59 -3.36 4.40 3.56
CA GLY A 59 -4.21 3.48 4.28
C GLY A 59 -3.96 2.05 3.82
N SER A 60 -4.16 1.06 4.71
CA SER A 60 -3.99 -0.35 4.37
C SER A 60 -5.15 -1.16 4.92
N ILE A 61 -5.84 -1.86 4.03
CA ILE A 61 -6.99 -2.70 4.37
C ILE A 61 -6.47 -4.00 5.00
N ASN A 62 -6.97 -4.34 6.19
CA ASN A 62 -6.70 -5.64 6.79
C ASN A 62 -7.52 -6.72 6.09
N LEU A 63 -6.89 -7.53 5.26
CA LEU A 63 -7.55 -8.57 4.45
C LEU A 63 -8.17 -9.68 5.32
N VAL A 64 -7.58 -9.99 6.47
CA VAL A 64 -8.12 -11.02 7.37
C VAL A 64 -9.53 -10.67 7.85
N ASN A 65 -9.80 -9.37 8.04
CA ASN A 65 -11.15 -8.90 8.41
C ASN A 65 -12.18 -9.02 7.27
N HIS A 66 -11.73 -9.36 6.07
CA HIS A 66 -12.58 -9.53 4.88
C HIS A 66 -12.72 -11.01 4.49
N LEU A 67 -12.37 -11.91 5.40
CA LEU A 67 -12.64 -13.34 5.24
C LEU A 67 -13.98 -13.71 5.87
N MET A 68 -14.66 -14.67 5.23
CA MET A 68 -15.81 -15.35 5.80
C MET A 68 -15.62 -16.87 5.78
N LYS A 69 -16.07 -17.54 6.82
CA LYS A 69 -16.02 -19.01 6.92
C LYS A 69 -17.25 -19.60 6.23
N THR A 70 -17.02 -20.53 5.31
CA THR A 70 -18.06 -21.28 4.61
C THR A 70 -17.89 -22.78 4.92
N PRO A 71 -18.87 -23.64 4.59
CA PRO A 71 -18.68 -25.08 4.71
C PRO A 71 -17.49 -25.65 3.91
N ALA A 72 -17.08 -24.95 2.83
CA ALA A 72 -15.95 -25.33 1.98
C ALA A 72 -14.60 -24.73 2.44
N GLY A 73 -14.59 -23.90 3.50
CA GLY A 73 -13.40 -23.22 4.00
C GLY A 73 -13.55 -21.71 4.07
N TRP A 74 -12.43 -21.00 4.21
CA TRP A 74 -12.39 -19.55 4.24
C TRP A 74 -12.37 -18.98 2.81
N VAL A 75 -13.16 -17.94 2.59
CA VAL A 75 -13.24 -17.22 1.30
C VAL A 75 -13.23 -15.72 1.53
N LEU A 76 -12.83 -14.94 0.53
CA LEU A 76 -12.86 -13.48 0.58
C LEU A 76 -14.29 -12.96 0.42
N ASP A 77 -14.75 -12.13 1.35
CA ASP A 77 -15.98 -11.36 1.24
C ASP A 77 -15.78 -10.14 0.33
N ARG A 78 -15.99 -10.34 -0.96
CA ARG A 78 -15.78 -9.30 -1.98
C ARG A 78 -16.68 -8.09 -1.77
N ALA A 79 -17.93 -8.28 -1.35
CA ALA A 79 -18.87 -7.19 -1.13
C ALA A 79 -18.42 -6.29 0.04
N LYS A 80 -17.96 -6.90 1.12
CA LYS A 80 -17.38 -6.17 2.25
C LYS A 80 -16.10 -5.45 1.86
N LEU A 81 -15.23 -6.09 1.07
CA LEU A 81 -13.98 -5.50 0.59
C LEU A 81 -14.28 -4.27 -0.27
N GLU A 82 -15.19 -4.35 -1.25
CA GLU A 82 -15.61 -3.23 -2.09
C GLU A 82 -16.11 -2.05 -1.24
N LYS A 83 -17.01 -2.30 -0.29
CA LYS A 83 -17.52 -1.26 0.61
C LYS A 83 -16.39 -0.60 1.39
N THR A 84 -15.43 -1.38 1.87
CA THR A 84 -14.27 -0.86 2.62
C THR A 84 -13.37 -0.01 1.74
N ILE A 85 -13.10 -0.43 0.49
CA ILE A 85 -12.30 0.33 -0.48
C ILE A 85 -12.92 1.71 -0.71
N ARG A 86 -14.23 1.77 -1.04
CA ARG A 86 -14.95 3.03 -1.27
C ARG A 86 -14.91 3.96 -0.06
N THR A 87 -15.11 3.42 1.13
CA THR A 87 -15.03 4.17 2.39
C THR A 87 -13.60 4.68 2.64
N ALA A 88 -12.58 3.86 2.38
CA ALA A 88 -11.19 4.21 2.60
C ALA A 88 -10.73 5.32 1.63
N VAL A 89 -11.09 5.25 0.36
CA VAL A 89 -10.78 6.33 -0.62
C VAL A 89 -11.41 7.66 -0.17
N HIS A 90 -12.68 7.64 0.21
CA HIS A 90 -13.36 8.83 0.72
C HIS A 90 -12.70 9.37 2.00
N PHE A 91 -12.32 8.49 2.93
CA PHE A 91 -11.62 8.88 4.15
C PHE A 91 -10.26 9.53 3.84
N LEU A 92 -9.46 8.92 2.98
CA LEU A 92 -8.15 9.44 2.61
C LEU A 92 -8.23 10.79 1.86
N ASP A 93 -9.24 10.98 1.00
CA ASP A 93 -9.51 12.28 0.37
C ASP A 93 -9.88 13.34 1.41
N ASN A 94 -10.69 12.99 2.43
CA ASN A 94 -11.03 13.89 3.52
C ASN A 94 -9.83 14.28 4.39
N VAL A 95 -8.87 13.37 4.60
CA VAL A 95 -7.63 13.66 5.34
C VAL A 95 -6.86 14.82 4.70
N ILE A 96 -6.82 14.91 3.36
CA ILE A 96 -6.17 16.03 2.67
C ILE A 96 -6.81 17.37 3.04
N GLU A 97 -8.12 17.40 3.24
CA GLU A 97 -8.83 18.64 3.60
C GLU A 97 -8.58 19.10 5.03
N VAL A 98 -8.53 18.15 5.97
CA VAL A 98 -8.41 18.50 7.40
C VAL A 98 -6.97 18.60 7.88
N ASN A 99 -6.01 18.14 7.08
CA ASN A 99 -4.61 18.15 7.45
C ASN A 99 -4.04 19.57 7.43
N GLN A 100 -3.11 19.82 8.36
CA GLN A 100 -2.35 21.06 8.46
C GLN A 100 -0.91 20.79 8.03
N TYR A 101 -0.50 21.38 6.93
CA TYR A 101 0.84 21.19 6.39
C TYR A 101 1.81 22.21 6.97
N PRO A 102 3.07 21.80 7.27
CA PRO A 102 4.04 22.69 7.92
C PRO A 102 4.56 23.82 7.01
N LEU A 103 4.49 23.64 5.70
CA LEU A 103 4.94 24.62 4.70
C LEU A 103 3.83 24.90 3.68
N PRO A 104 3.67 26.16 3.24
CA PRO A 104 2.67 26.53 2.22
C PRO A 104 2.88 25.83 0.89
N GLU A 105 4.12 25.52 0.53
CA GLU A 105 4.47 24.79 -0.72
C GLU A 105 3.93 23.36 -0.67
N ILE A 106 4.02 22.69 0.48
CA ILE A 106 3.49 21.34 0.69
C ILE A 106 1.96 21.38 0.64
N ASP A 107 1.32 22.33 1.34
CA ASP A 107 -0.14 22.50 1.31
C ASP A 107 -0.64 22.67 -0.14
N ARG A 108 -0.03 23.60 -0.87
CA ARG A 108 -0.40 23.88 -2.26
C ARG A 108 -0.22 22.66 -3.14
N MET A 109 0.95 21.99 -3.09
CA MET A 109 1.25 20.87 -3.98
C MET A 109 0.39 19.66 -3.68
N THR A 110 0.24 19.32 -2.39
CA THR A 110 -0.59 18.18 -1.96
C THR A 110 -2.05 18.38 -2.35
N ARG A 111 -2.62 19.59 -2.19
CA ARG A 111 -3.99 19.87 -2.60
C ARG A 111 -4.15 19.92 -4.13
N SER A 112 -3.07 20.24 -4.85
CA SER A 112 -3.11 20.33 -6.31
C SER A 112 -3.19 18.96 -6.99
N THR A 113 -2.51 17.96 -6.46
CA THR A 113 -2.49 16.59 -7.00
C THR A 113 -3.40 15.62 -6.23
N ARG A 114 -3.68 15.89 -4.97
CA ARG A 114 -4.55 15.07 -4.10
C ARG A 114 -4.18 13.59 -4.10
N LYS A 115 -2.91 13.24 -4.09
CA LYS A 115 -2.45 11.85 -4.06
C LYS A 115 -2.86 11.16 -2.76
N ILE A 116 -3.42 9.98 -2.89
CA ILE A 116 -3.68 9.03 -1.80
C ILE A 116 -3.07 7.69 -2.16
N GLY A 117 -2.79 6.87 -1.15
CA GLY A 117 -2.24 5.54 -1.33
C GLY A 117 -3.00 4.52 -0.49
N LEU A 118 -3.98 3.83 -1.09
CA LEU A 118 -4.70 2.74 -0.46
C LEU A 118 -4.07 1.41 -0.83
N GLY A 119 -3.65 0.65 0.16
CA GLY A 119 -3.07 -0.67 0.01
C GLY A 119 -3.74 -1.71 0.90
N VAL A 120 -3.03 -2.80 1.13
CA VAL A 120 -3.49 -3.94 1.93
C VAL A 120 -2.45 -4.35 2.97
N MET A 121 -2.88 -5.06 4.01
CA MET A 121 -2.04 -5.76 4.98
C MET A 121 -2.71 -7.07 5.38
N GLY A 122 -1.96 -7.98 6.00
CA GLY A 122 -2.48 -9.29 6.40
C GLY A 122 -2.66 -10.27 5.24
N PHE A 123 -1.98 -10.05 4.11
CA PHE A 123 -2.08 -10.93 2.95
C PHE A 123 -1.61 -12.35 3.27
N ALA A 124 -0.44 -12.51 3.88
CA ALA A 124 0.07 -13.84 4.24
C ALA A 124 -0.83 -14.55 5.26
N ASP A 125 -1.37 -13.82 6.24
CA ASP A 125 -2.31 -14.38 7.21
C ASP A 125 -3.64 -14.79 6.55
N MET A 126 -4.12 -14.01 5.59
CA MET A 126 -5.28 -14.39 4.76
C MET A 126 -5.03 -15.72 4.04
N LEU A 127 -3.87 -15.87 3.39
CA LEU A 127 -3.49 -17.12 2.71
C LEU A 127 -3.43 -18.31 3.69
N LEU A 128 -2.89 -18.11 4.90
CA LEU A 128 -2.89 -19.14 5.95
C LEU A 128 -4.30 -19.57 6.33
N HIS A 129 -5.24 -18.63 6.48
CA HIS A 129 -6.64 -18.96 6.73
C HIS A 129 -7.27 -19.75 5.59
N MET A 130 -6.97 -19.39 4.35
CA MET A 130 -7.50 -20.07 3.17
C MET A 130 -6.81 -21.42 2.89
N GLY A 131 -5.66 -21.69 3.53
CA GLY A 131 -4.87 -22.90 3.30
C GLY A 131 -4.07 -22.85 1.99
N VAL A 132 -3.78 -21.65 1.48
CA VAL A 132 -3.02 -21.40 0.26
C VAL A 132 -1.55 -21.15 0.60
N PRO A 133 -0.59 -21.90 0.02
CA PRO A 133 0.83 -21.62 0.23
C PRO A 133 1.24 -20.26 -0.35
N TYR A 134 2.00 -19.47 0.40
CA TYR A 134 2.40 -18.12 -0.03
C TYR A 134 3.18 -18.12 -1.35
N ASN A 135 4.06 -19.09 -1.57
CA ASN A 135 4.90 -19.22 -2.76
C ASN A 135 4.28 -20.11 -3.85
N SER A 136 2.96 -20.09 -3.99
CA SER A 136 2.23 -20.86 -5.00
C SER A 136 1.66 -19.96 -6.11
N GLU A 137 1.37 -20.54 -7.27
CA GLU A 137 0.67 -19.87 -8.36
C GLU A 137 -0.72 -19.36 -7.92
N GLU A 138 -1.40 -20.10 -7.04
CA GLU A 138 -2.68 -19.70 -6.48
C GLU A 138 -2.53 -18.45 -5.59
N GLY A 139 -1.46 -18.39 -4.76
CA GLY A 139 -1.16 -17.22 -3.93
C GLY A 139 -0.88 -15.98 -4.80
N VAL A 140 -0.14 -16.13 -5.91
CA VAL A 140 0.12 -15.05 -6.86
C VAL A 140 -1.18 -14.58 -7.54
N ALA A 141 -2.01 -15.53 -8.00
CA ALA A 141 -3.29 -15.21 -8.63
C ALA A 141 -4.26 -14.47 -7.69
N LEU A 142 -4.29 -14.85 -6.40
CA LEU A 142 -5.08 -14.14 -5.39
C LEU A 142 -4.55 -12.73 -5.12
N ALA A 143 -3.23 -12.54 -5.12
CA ALA A 143 -2.64 -11.20 -4.98
C ALA A 143 -3.04 -10.31 -6.15
N GLU A 144 -2.96 -10.81 -7.38
CA GLU A 144 -3.39 -10.11 -8.59
C GLU A 144 -4.87 -9.75 -8.53
N GLU A 145 -5.75 -10.71 -8.23
CA GLU A 145 -7.20 -10.49 -8.11
C GLU A 145 -7.54 -9.43 -7.08
N ILE A 146 -6.92 -9.50 -5.89
CA ILE A 146 -7.19 -8.55 -4.81
C ILE A 146 -6.73 -7.15 -5.19
N MET A 147 -5.53 -7.01 -5.73
CA MET A 147 -5.01 -5.69 -6.07
C MET A 147 -5.68 -5.09 -7.30
N ASP A 148 -6.12 -5.91 -8.27
CA ASP A 148 -6.98 -5.44 -9.36
C ASP A 148 -8.32 -4.92 -8.83
N THR A 149 -8.93 -5.62 -7.87
CA THR A 149 -10.15 -5.17 -7.19
C THR A 149 -9.92 -3.86 -6.44
N VAL A 150 -8.85 -3.74 -5.65
CA VAL A 150 -8.54 -2.50 -4.91
C VAL A 150 -8.29 -1.35 -5.87
N ASN A 151 -7.57 -1.59 -6.95
CA ASN A 151 -7.26 -0.58 -7.95
C ASN A 151 -8.52 -0.13 -8.71
N SER A 152 -9.28 -1.07 -9.26
CA SER A 152 -10.47 -0.77 -10.07
C SER A 152 -11.55 -0.06 -9.26
N ILE A 153 -11.91 -0.60 -8.09
CA ILE A 153 -12.91 0.00 -7.20
C ILE A 153 -12.41 1.32 -6.61
N GLY A 154 -11.12 1.41 -6.28
CA GLY A 154 -10.51 2.63 -5.77
C GLY A 154 -10.57 3.78 -6.78
N HIS A 155 -10.27 3.51 -8.06
CA HIS A 155 -10.40 4.50 -9.13
C HIS A 155 -11.85 4.90 -9.36
N GLN A 156 -12.80 3.94 -9.39
CA GLN A 156 -14.23 4.25 -9.49
C GLN A 156 -14.70 5.15 -8.34
N ALA A 157 -14.30 4.85 -7.11
CA ALA A 157 -14.64 5.69 -5.95
C ALA A 157 -14.07 7.11 -6.08
N SER A 158 -12.86 7.25 -6.62
CA SER A 158 -12.24 8.56 -6.86
C SER A 158 -12.92 9.31 -8.02
N GLU A 159 -13.40 8.62 -9.08
CA GLU A 159 -14.23 9.21 -10.13
C GLU A 159 -15.57 9.71 -9.57
N GLU A 160 -16.26 8.91 -8.77
CA GLU A 160 -17.51 9.29 -8.10
C GLU A 160 -17.33 10.51 -7.18
N LEU A 161 -16.21 10.59 -6.47
CA LEU A 161 -15.85 11.78 -5.68
C LEU A 161 -15.59 13.00 -6.56
N ALA A 162 -15.01 12.82 -7.75
CA ALA A 162 -14.80 13.92 -8.69
C ALA A 162 -16.13 14.48 -9.23
N GLU A 163 -17.15 13.66 -9.43
CA GLU A 163 -18.49 14.11 -9.83
C GLU A 163 -19.11 15.03 -8.76
N ILE A 164 -18.84 14.76 -7.47
CA ILE A 164 -19.44 15.52 -6.35
C ILE A 164 -18.61 16.74 -5.96
N ARG A 165 -17.26 16.61 -6.00
CA ARG A 165 -16.31 17.59 -5.43
C ARG A 165 -15.40 18.23 -6.46
N GLY A 166 -15.51 17.86 -7.73
CA GLY A 166 -14.57 18.21 -8.80
C GLY A 166 -13.32 17.33 -8.81
N PRO A 167 -12.64 17.25 -9.94
CA PRO A 167 -11.37 16.54 -10.07
C PRO A 167 -10.25 17.20 -9.23
N PHE A 168 -9.09 16.56 -9.15
CA PHE A 168 -7.93 17.24 -8.57
C PHE A 168 -7.53 18.47 -9.43
N PRO A 169 -7.05 19.57 -8.82
CA PRO A 169 -6.85 20.85 -9.51
C PRO A 169 -5.94 20.80 -10.75
N LEU A 170 -4.96 19.89 -10.77
CA LEU A 170 -4.07 19.73 -11.94
C LEU A 170 -4.54 18.68 -12.96
N PHE A 171 -5.81 18.27 -12.88
CA PHE A 171 -6.37 17.24 -13.77
C PHE A 171 -6.16 17.55 -15.26
N ASP A 172 -6.45 18.76 -15.71
CA ASP A 172 -6.31 19.18 -17.11
C ASP A 172 -4.83 19.20 -17.61
N GLN A 173 -3.88 19.15 -16.68
CA GLN A 173 -2.44 19.07 -16.96
C GLN A 173 -1.88 17.66 -16.78
N SER A 174 -2.73 16.69 -16.43
CA SER A 174 -2.35 15.32 -16.15
C SER A 174 -2.45 14.41 -17.38
N ILE A 175 -1.92 13.21 -17.23
CA ILE A 175 -2.11 12.15 -18.24
C ILE A 175 -3.56 11.67 -18.35
N TYR A 176 -4.43 12.04 -17.39
CA TYR A 176 -5.85 11.65 -17.34
C TYR A 176 -6.79 12.66 -18.02
N ARG A 177 -6.29 13.82 -18.51
CA ARG A 177 -7.10 14.93 -19.03
C ARG A 177 -8.14 14.56 -20.08
N ASP A 178 -7.87 13.53 -20.88
CA ASP A 178 -8.76 13.08 -21.97
C ASP A 178 -9.71 11.94 -21.51
N GLY A 179 -9.63 11.55 -20.23
CA GLY A 179 -10.43 10.49 -19.62
C GLY A 179 -11.56 11.00 -18.72
N ARG A 180 -12.07 10.12 -17.89
CA ARG A 180 -13.04 10.51 -16.86
C ARG A 180 -12.36 11.36 -15.78
N PRO A 181 -13.02 12.43 -15.30
CA PRO A 181 -12.51 13.19 -14.17
C PRO A 181 -12.29 12.30 -12.94
N ILE A 182 -11.13 12.43 -12.31
CA ILE A 182 -10.76 11.69 -11.10
C ILE A 182 -10.35 12.66 -9.98
N ARG A 183 -10.73 12.37 -8.74
CA ARG A 183 -10.49 13.24 -7.58
C ARG A 183 -9.06 13.21 -7.08
N ASN A 184 -8.36 12.09 -7.25
CA ASN A 184 -7.03 11.84 -6.71
C ASN A 184 -6.07 11.43 -7.83
N ALA A 185 -4.92 12.08 -7.96
CA ALA A 185 -3.94 11.80 -9.01
C ALA A 185 -3.35 10.37 -8.89
N THR A 186 -3.23 9.84 -7.68
CA THR A 186 -2.97 8.42 -7.42
C THR A 186 -3.94 7.92 -6.36
N VAL A 187 -4.27 6.63 -6.40
CA VAL A 187 -5.25 6.02 -5.48
C VAL A 187 -4.65 4.89 -4.67
N THR A 188 -3.81 4.06 -5.27
CA THR A 188 -3.32 2.82 -4.67
C THR A 188 -1.82 2.82 -4.40
N THR A 189 -1.39 2.01 -3.45
CA THR A 189 0.01 1.76 -3.11
C THR A 189 0.16 0.39 -2.45
N ILE A 190 1.41 -0.09 -2.34
CA ILE A 190 1.76 -1.20 -1.46
C ILE A 190 2.77 -0.68 -0.44
N ALA A 191 2.29 -0.41 0.77
CA ALA A 191 3.12 0.04 1.88
C ALA A 191 3.59 -1.14 2.75
N PRO A 192 4.75 -1.04 3.42
CA PRO A 192 5.24 -2.10 4.30
C PRO A 192 4.33 -2.37 5.51
N THR A 193 3.62 -1.36 6.00
CA THR A 193 2.70 -1.44 7.16
C THR A 193 3.32 -1.95 8.46
N GLY A 194 4.63 -1.73 8.68
CA GLY A 194 5.37 -2.30 9.81
C GLY A 194 4.70 -2.11 11.17
N THR A 195 4.44 -0.86 11.57
CA THR A 195 3.74 -0.56 12.84
C THR A 195 2.25 -0.82 12.76
N LEU A 196 1.62 -0.50 11.62
CA LEU A 196 0.17 -0.65 11.45
C LEU A 196 -0.26 -2.11 11.54
N SER A 197 0.49 -3.03 10.94
CA SER A 197 0.22 -4.47 11.00
C SER A 197 0.38 -5.04 12.42
N ILE A 198 1.36 -4.52 13.19
CA ILE A 198 1.52 -4.88 14.61
C ILE A 198 0.28 -4.47 15.42
N ILE A 199 -0.20 -3.24 15.23
CA ILE A 199 -1.41 -2.73 15.91
C ILE A 199 -2.64 -3.57 15.51
N ALA A 200 -2.73 -3.95 14.24
CA ALA A 200 -3.82 -4.75 13.71
C ALA A 200 -3.71 -6.26 14.03
N GLY A 201 -2.56 -6.73 14.51
CA GLY A 201 -2.30 -8.14 14.80
C GLY A 201 -2.27 -9.04 13.57
N VAL A 202 -1.71 -8.55 12.45
CA VAL A 202 -1.64 -9.27 11.17
C VAL A 202 -0.26 -9.14 10.53
N SER A 203 0.00 -9.93 9.48
CA SER A 203 1.22 -9.84 8.67
C SER A 203 1.33 -8.49 7.94
N SER A 204 2.57 -8.04 7.73
CA SER A 204 2.87 -6.75 7.10
C SER A 204 2.57 -6.77 5.61
N GLY A 205 1.82 -5.79 5.12
CA GLY A 205 1.57 -5.56 3.71
C GLY A 205 1.21 -6.84 2.95
N VAL A 206 1.98 -7.11 1.91
CA VAL A 206 1.94 -8.34 1.12
C VAL A 206 3.13 -9.27 1.42
N GLU A 207 3.89 -8.99 2.46
CA GLU A 207 5.07 -9.76 2.86
C GLU A 207 4.68 -11.14 3.39
N PRO A 208 5.58 -12.14 3.30
CA PRO A 208 5.36 -13.42 3.96
C PRO A 208 5.39 -13.26 5.48
N VAL A 209 4.85 -14.25 6.20
CA VAL A 209 4.97 -14.30 7.67
C VAL A 209 6.45 -14.36 8.03
N PHE A 210 6.91 -13.40 8.83
CA PHE A 210 8.30 -13.29 9.24
C PHE A 210 8.81 -14.55 9.96
N ALA A 211 8.05 -14.99 10.96
CA ALA A 211 8.30 -16.23 11.68
C ALA A 211 7.02 -16.68 12.39
N TYR A 212 6.85 -17.98 12.58
CA TYR A 212 5.70 -18.53 13.29
C TYR A 212 5.80 -18.39 14.81
N ALA A 213 7.02 -18.31 15.33
CA ALA A 213 7.30 -18.02 16.73
C ALA A 213 8.62 -17.25 16.82
N TYR A 214 8.64 -16.17 17.58
CA TYR A 214 9.83 -15.34 17.77
C TYR A 214 9.77 -14.55 19.08
N ILE A 215 10.91 -14.01 19.47
CA ILE A 215 11.00 -13.11 20.62
C ILE A 215 11.11 -11.68 20.08
N ARG A 216 10.15 -10.84 20.45
CA ARG A 216 10.21 -9.41 20.17
C ARG A 216 10.91 -8.70 21.31
N ASN A 217 12.04 -8.08 21.02
CA ASN A 217 12.71 -7.21 21.97
C ASN A 217 12.09 -5.80 21.85
N VAL A 218 11.44 -5.34 22.91
CA VAL A 218 10.85 -4.01 22.98
C VAL A 218 11.70 -3.10 23.87
N MET A 219 11.34 -1.82 23.92
CA MET A 219 12.01 -0.86 24.78
C MET A 219 12.12 -1.41 26.21
N ASP A 220 13.17 -1.03 26.93
CA ASP A 220 13.50 -1.48 28.30
C ASP A 220 13.98 -2.92 28.44
N GLY A 221 14.37 -3.59 27.34
CA GLY A 221 14.87 -4.96 27.38
C GLY A 221 13.81 -6.01 27.70
N THR A 222 12.52 -5.66 27.61
CA THR A 222 11.43 -6.62 27.75
C THR A 222 11.37 -7.54 26.52
N HIS A 223 11.24 -8.84 26.78
CA HIS A 223 11.11 -9.88 25.76
C HIS A 223 9.66 -10.36 25.69
N LEU A 224 9.02 -10.16 24.54
CA LEU A 224 7.68 -10.66 24.27
C LEU A 224 7.77 -11.89 23.38
N ILE A 225 7.19 -12.99 23.81
CA ILE A 225 7.10 -14.21 23.00
C ILE A 225 5.86 -14.06 22.11
N GLU A 226 6.11 -13.94 20.83
CA GLU A 226 5.07 -13.84 19.79
C GLU A 226 4.93 -15.20 19.11
N THR A 227 3.69 -15.59 18.87
CA THR A 227 3.39 -16.83 18.13
C THR A 227 2.25 -16.55 17.18
N ASN A 228 2.35 -17.01 15.93
CA ASN A 228 1.28 -16.87 14.95
C ASN A 228 0.04 -17.64 15.42
N GLN A 229 -1.04 -16.93 15.74
CA GLN A 229 -2.26 -17.52 16.30
C GLN A 229 -2.98 -18.39 15.28
N ILE A 230 -2.95 -18.02 13.99
CA ILE A 230 -3.59 -18.79 12.91
C ILE A 230 -2.96 -20.19 12.82
N LEU A 231 -1.63 -20.27 12.93
CA LEU A 231 -0.93 -21.55 12.95
C LEU A 231 -1.35 -22.39 14.17
N LYS A 232 -1.43 -21.77 15.36
CA LYS A 232 -1.90 -22.48 16.56
C LYS A 232 -3.29 -23.06 16.39
N ASP A 233 -4.22 -22.24 15.88
CA ASP A 233 -5.61 -22.64 15.69
C ASP A 233 -5.70 -23.78 14.68
N ARG A 234 -4.93 -23.71 13.58
CA ARG A 234 -4.86 -24.78 12.58
C ARG A 234 -4.27 -26.08 13.12
N LEU A 235 -3.26 -26.01 13.98
CA LEU A 235 -2.67 -27.21 14.63
C LEU A 235 -3.61 -27.85 15.64
N VAL A 236 -4.55 -27.10 16.23
CA VAL A 236 -5.58 -27.64 17.12
C VAL A 236 -6.74 -28.25 16.35
N GLU A 237 -7.04 -27.72 15.15
CA GLU A 237 -8.09 -28.26 14.26
C GLU A 237 -7.66 -29.55 13.53
N ALA A 238 -6.36 -29.81 13.38
CA ALA A 238 -5.78 -30.95 12.67
C ALA A 238 -5.63 -32.16 13.58
#